data_8229a8a641fba23ea07595bf4013a2b0
#
_entry.id   8229a8a641fba23ea07595bf4013a2b0
#
_cell.length_a   1.000
_cell.length_b   1.000
_cell.length_c   1.000
_cell.angle_alpha   90.00
_cell.angle_beta   90.00
_cell.angle_gamma   90.00
#
_symmetry.space_group_name_H-M   'P 1'
#
loop_
_entity.id
_entity.type
_entity.pdbx_description
1 polymer ?
#
loop_
_entity_poly.entity_id
_entity_poly.type
_entity_poly.pdbx_seq_one_letter_code
_entity_poly.pdbx_strand_id
1 'polypeptide(L)'
;EGLRIKVGRWNVAGKPIVILVDFSTFITQKDEIFASFWEKYKLDSISGQWDYIEPALFGYAAGKVIESFVRFNSSIRQRIIAQFHEWMTGAGLLYLKSAMPQVGCVFTTHATVLGRCVAGNNLPLYSEMKNYVPEELARRFNVISKQSLEKTAAHQADCFTTVSEITATECAHFLDKEVDLVTPNGFENVFTPSEAEWEGKRKAGREKFLQVAQAILGRPVAEDALILGISGRYEFKNKGIDVFIDAMGQLNRNNGLGKEVLAFILVPAGHAGANKELLHNLELPYQAVTSTDLYLTHYLNDSANDPVMNRIRAQKLRNSEEDKVKIFFVPSYLNGDDGVFNMPYYDLLVGMDLTAFPSYYEPWGYTPLESLAFKVPTITTTLAGFGLWVKEHYNMNHPGIEVIHREDGDASNVAT
;
A
#
# COMPACT_ATOMS: atom_id res chain seq x y z
N GLU A 1 -14.75 10.12 32.80
CA GLU A 1 -14.59 10.90 31.56
C GLU A 1 -15.58 10.50 30.44
N GLY A 2 -16.42 9.47 30.66
CA GLY A 2 -17.47 9.07 29.72
C GLY A 2 -17.00 8.35 28.46
N LEU A 3 -15.70 8.04 28.31
CA LEU A 3 -15.18 7.28 27.18
C LEU A 3 -15.66 5.82 27.25
N ARG A 4 -16.19 5.32 26.13
CA ARG A 4 -16.51 3.91 25.96
C ARG A 4 -15.31 3.20 25.35
N ILE A 5 -14.90 2.11 25.99
CA ILE A 5 -13.81 1.26 25.49
C ILE A 5 -14.22 -0.20 25.46
N LYS A 6 -13.65 -0.96 24.53
CA LYS A 6 -13.69 -2.44 24.54
C LYS A 6 -12.26 -2.95 24.55
N VAL A 7 -11.97 -3.87 25.44
CA VAL A 7 -10.65 -4.48 25.59
C VAL A 7 -10.72 -5.94 25.14
N GLY A 8 -9.77 -6.39 24.37
CA GLY A 8 -9.70 -7.76 23.87
C GLY A 8 -8.31 -8.12 23.39
N ARG A 9 -8.24 -9.20 22.65
CA ARG A 9 -7.02 -9.60 21.92
C ARG A 9 -7.33 -9.67 20.45
N TRP A 10 -6.43 -9.11 19.63
CA TRP A 10 -6.57 -9.21 18.18
C TRP A 10 -6.34 -10.66 17.73
N ASN A 11 -7.17 -11.14 16.80
CA ASN A 11 -7.04 -12.52 16.30
C ASN A 11 -6.01 -12.59 15.16
N VAL A 12 -4.77 -12.21 15.48
CA VAL A 12 -3.60 -12.30 14.60
C VAL A 12 -2.46 -12.99 15.37
N ALA A 13 -1.36 -13.31 14.71
CA ALA A 13 -0.17 -13.85 15.35
C ALA A 13 0.26 -12.99 16.54
N GLY A 14 0.70 -13.61 17.63
CA GLY A 14 1.04 -12.92 18.88
C GLY A 14 -0.16 -12.46 19.73
N LYS A 15 -1.38 -12.46 19.21
CA LYS A 15 -2.63 -12.08 19.90
C LYS A 15 -2.48 -10.85 20.80
N PRO A 16 -2.00 -9.70 20.27
CA PRO A 16 -1.75 -8.51 21.07
C PRO A 16 -3.05 -8.01 21.75
N ILE A 17 -2.88 -7.39 22.91
CA ILE A 17 -3.98 -6.69 23.58
C ILE A 17 -4.39 -5.49 22.73
N VAL A 18 -5.69 -5.32 22.57
CA VAL A 18 -6.30 -4.21 21.82
C VAL A 18 -7.30 -3.50 22.69
N ILE A 19 -7.27 -2.18 22.66
CA ILE A 19 -8.26 -1.30 23.27
C ILE A 19 -8.93 -0.52 22.15
N LEU A 20 -10.19 -0.83 21.87
CA LEU A 20 -11.02 -0.04 20.95
C LEU A 20 -11.61 1.13 21.72
N VAL A 21 -11.49 2.32 21.16
CA VAL A 21 -11.91 3.57 21.80
C VAL A 21 -13.00 4.23 20.98
N ASP A 22 -14.16 4.45 21.61
CA ASP A 22 -15.22 5.28 21.04
C ASP A 22 -14.97 6.75 21.43
N PHE A 23 -14.56 7.54 20.45
CA PHE A 23 -14.23 8.95 20.63
C PHE A 23 -15.41 9.90 20.34
N SER A 24 -16.58 9.38 20.00
CA SER A 24 -17.76 10.16 19.59
C SER A 24 -18.17 11.22 20.61
N THR A 25 -17.93 11.00 21.90
CA THR A 25 -18.20 11.95 22.98
C THR A 25 -17.38 13.25 22.86
N PHE A 26 -16.24 13.22 22.17
CA PHE A 26 -15.40 14.42 21.98
C PHE A 26 -15.83 15.27 20.78
N ILE A 27 -16.74 14.81 19.94
CA ILE A 27 -17.23 15.59 18.79
C ILE A 27 -17.86 16.90 19.26
N THR A 28 -18.60 16.89 20.37
CA THR A 28 -19.22 18.10 20.96
C THR A 28 -18.21 19.02 21.64
N GLN A 29 -17.03 18.54 21.97
CA GLN A 29 -15.95 19.27 22.63
C GLN A 29 -14.82 19.68 21.68
N LYS A 30 -14.98 19.41 20.37
CA LYS A 30 -13.90 19.57 19.37
C LYS A 30 -13.30 20.97 19.37
N ASP A 31 -14.14 22.00 19.51
CA ASP A 31 -13.69 23.38 19.42
C ASP A 31 -12.82 23.77 20.63
N GLU A 32 -13.15 23.29 21.82
CA GLU A 32 -12.35 23.48 23.04
C GLU A 32 -11.02 22.74 22.95
N ILE A 33 -11.04 21.50 22.46
CA ILE A 33 -9.85 20.66 22.26
C ILE A 33 -8.90 21.34 21.27
N PHE A 34 -9.42 21.76 20.13
CA PHE A 34 -8.60 22.38 19.08
C PHE A 34 -8.10 23.78 19.49
N ALA A 35 -8.91 24.56 20.21
CA ALA A 35 -8.46 25.81 20.79
C ALA A 35 -7.28 25.60 21.76
N SER A 36 -7.35 24.58 22.61
CA SER A 36 -6.26 24.24 23.53
C SER A 36 -4.96 23.85 22.77
N PHE A 37 -5.06 23.15 21.65
CA PHE A 37 -3.90 22.85 20.81
C PHE A 37 -3.36 24.09 20.09
N TRP A 38 -4.24 24.97 19.64
CA TRP A 38 -3.81 26.25 19.09
C TRP A 38 -3.05 27.11 20.13
N GLU A 39 -3.58 27.20 21.33
CA GLU A 39 -2.94 27.99 22.40
C GLU A 39 -1.53 27.47 22.72
N LYS A 40 -1.38 26.15 22.86
CA LYS A 40 -0.12 25.50 23.27
C LYS A 40 0.88 25.35 22.14
N TYR A 41 0.41 24.93 20.97
CA TYR A 41 1.30 24.47 19.90
C TYR A 41 1.13 25.25 18.59
N LYS A 42 0.19 26.21 18.53
CA LYS A 42 -0.18 26.92 17.31
C LYS A 42 -0.66 25.97 16.19
N LEU A 43 -1.25 24.83 16.59
CA LEU A 43 -1.77 23.83 15.68
C LEU A 43 -2.97 24.38 14.90
N ASP A 44 -2.89 24.46 13.59
CA ASP A 44 -3.99 24.88 12.73
C ASP A 44 -5.00 23.73 12.56
N SER A 45 -6.15 23.85 13.21
CA SER A 45 -7.28 22.92 13.08
C SER A 45 -8.52 23.57 12.45
N ILE A 46 -8.49 24.88 12.18
CA ILE A 46 -9.65 25.64 11.68
C ILE A 46 -9.99 25.21 10.25
N SER A 47 -8.97 24.97 9.44
CA SER A 47 -9.13 24.52 8.04
C SER A 47 -9.50 23.03 7.92
N GLY A 48 -9.54 22.30 9.04
CA GLY A 48 -9.75 20.85 9.05
C GLY A 48 -11.17 20.47 8.63
N GLN A 49 -11.27 19.59 7.63
CA GLN A 49 -12.51 18.93 7.24
C GLN A 49 -12.74 17.68 8.11
N TRP A 50 -13.85 16.97 7.89
CA TRP A 50 -14.18 15.79 8.70
C TRP A 50 -13.09 14.71 8.66
N ASP A 51 -12.41 14.55 7.55
CA ASP A 51 -11.28 13.64 7.35
C ASP A 51 -10.00 14.00 8.12
N TYR A 52 -9.97 15.21 8.72
CA TYR A 52 -9.00 15.63 9.73
C TYR A 52 -9.58 15.55 11.15
N ILE A 53 -10.81 16.05 11.33
CA ILE A 53 -11.44 16.19 12.65
C ILE A 53 -11.56 14.82 13.34
N GLU A 54 -12.08 13.83 12.63
CA GLU A 54 -12.31 12.49 13.15
C GLU A 54 -11.02 11.82 13.64
N PRO A 55 -9.94 11.71 12.84
CA PRO A 55 -8.68 11.14 13.31
C PRO A 55 -8.03 11.95 14.45
N ALA A 56 -8.09 13.28 14.41
CA ALA A 56 -7.51 14.12 15.47
C ALA A 56 -8.22 13.90 16.81
N LEU A 57 -9.55 13.78 16.82
CA LEU A 57 -10.33 13.47 18.03
C LEU A 57 -10.07 12.04 18.51
N PHE A 58 -9.94 11.07 17.59
CA PHE A 58 -9.51 9.72 17.95
C PHE A 58 -8.13 9.74 18.63
N GLY A 59 -7.16 10.42 18.04
CA GLY A 59 -5.83 10.56 18.63
C GLY A 59 -5.87 11.16 20.04
N TYR A 60 -6.63 12.24 20.23
CA TYR A 60 -6.84 12.84 21.54
C TYR A 60 -7.46 11.86 22.55
N ALA A 61 -8.50 11.14 22.15
CA ALA A 61 -9.15 10.13 23.00
C ALA A 61 -8.20 8.99 23.36
N ALA A 62 -7.38 8.52 22.40
CA ALA A 62 -6.35 7.52 22.64
C ALA A 62 -5.31 8.01 23.67
N GLY A 63 -4.88 9.26 23.57
CA GLY A 63 -4.01 9.90 24.57
C GLY A 63 -4.60 9.86 25.99
N LYS A 64 -5.89 10.15 26.13
CA LYS A 64 -6.60 10.06 27.42
C LYS A 64 -6.71 8.62 27.95
N VAL A 65 -6.93 7.65 27.07
CA VAL A 65 -6.93 6.23 27.46
C VAL A 65 -5.54 5.80 27.94
N ILE A 66 -4.50 6.22 27.25
CA ILE A 66 -3.11 5.93 27.65
C ILE A 66 -2.81 6.57 29.00
N GLU A 67 -3.19 7.82 29.22
CA GLU A 67 -3.03 8.47 30.54
C GLU A 67 -3.71 7.65 31.65
N SER A 68 -4.99 7.30 31.46
CA SER A 68 -5.76 6.53 32.43
C SER A 68 -5.11 5.17 32.71
N PHE A 69 -4.68 4.47 31.64
CA PHE A 69 -4.01 3.18 31.76
C PHE A 69 -2.69 3.29 32.53
N VAL A 70 -1.87 4.28 32.21
CA VAL A 70 -0.59 4.53 32.89
C VAL A 70 -0.80 4.87 34.35
N ARG A 71 -1.71 5.78 34.69
CA ARG A 71 -2.02 6.15 36.08
C ARG A 71 -2.49 4.96 36.91
N PHE A 72 -3.24 4.02 36.30
CA PHE A 72 -3.76 2.86 37.02
C PHE A 72 -2.74 1.73 37.16
N ASN A 73 -1.92 1.47 36.11
CA ASN A 73 -1.08 0.27 36.04
C ASN A 73 0.40 0.51 36.39
N SER A 74 0.84 1.78 36.49
CA SER A 74 2.27 2.07 36.55
C SER A 74 2.73 2.53 37.91
N SER A 75 3.95 2.15 38.26
CA SER A 75 4.68 2.67 39.40
C SER A 75 5.69 3.74 38.97
N ILE A 76 6.11 4.57 39.91
CA ILE A 76 7.15 5.61 39.71
C ILE A 76 8.47 5.07 39.12
N ARG A 77 8.73 3.76 39.25
CA ARG A 77 9.96 3.12 38.79
C ARG A 77 9.90 2.61 37.34
N GLN A 78 8.71 2.61 36.72
CA GLN A 78 8.56 2.11 35.37
C GLN A 78 8.83 3.22 34.36
N ARG A 79 9.64 2.89 33.34
CA ARG A 79 9.80 3.73 32.15
C ARG A 79 8.73 3.32 31.14
N ILE A 80 7.98 4.29 30.68
CA ILE A 80 6.86 4.08 29.78
C ILE A 80 7.11 4.84 28.51
N ILE A 81 6.88 4.17 27.37
CA ILE A 81 6.95 4.77 26.04
C ILE A 81 5.59 4.59 25.39
N ALA A 82 5.06 5.66 24.83
CA ALA A 82 3.89 5.67 23.97
C ALA A 82 4.33 5.94 22.53
N GLN A 83 4.00 5.04 21.61
CA GLN A 83 4.29 5.20 20.20
C GLN A 83 3.03 5.60 19.44
N PHE A 84 3.16 6.62 18.60
CA PHE A 84 2.11 7.17 17.76
C PHE A 84 2.48 7.02 16.30
N HIS A 85 1.55 6.51 15.49
CA HIS A 85 1.76 6.28 14.08
C HIS A 85 0.92 7.22 13.25
N GLU A 86 1.53 7.91 12.31
CA GLU A 86 0.91 8.81 11.36
C GLU A 86 0.32 10.09 12.02
N TRP A 87 0.14 11.13 11.22
CA TRP A 87 -0.47 12.38 11.67
C TRP A 87 -1.81 12.17 12.40
N MET A 88 -2.56 11.13 12.00
CA MET A 88 -3.87 10.79 12.55
C MET A 88 -3.86 10.53 14.06
N THR A 89 -2.73 10.13 14.61
CA THR A 89 -2.59 9.91 16.06
C THR A 89 -1.82 11.01 16.78
N GLY A 90 -1.31 11.99 16.03
CA GLY A 90 -0.48 13.08 16.55
C GLY A 90 -1.11 13.88 17.70
N ALA A 91 -2.45 14.08 17.67
CA ALA A 91 -3.16 14.77 18.75
C ALA A 91 -3.03 14.06 20.11
N GLY A 92 -2.92 12.71 20.11
CA GLY A 92 -2.67 11.93 21.31
C GLY A 92 -1.27 12.16 21.90
N LEU A 93 -0.26 12.28 21.03
CA LEU A 93 1.09 12.65 21.43
C LEU A 93 1.09 14.04 22.08
N LEU A 94 0.51 15.04 21.42
CA LEU A 94 0.45 16.40 21.94
C LEU A 94 -0.29 16.48 23.28
N TYR A 95 -1.35 15.69 23.44
CA TYR A 95 -2.05 15.57 24.70
C TYR A 95 -1.13 15.01 25.80
N LEU A 96 -0.45 13.88 25.55
CA LEU A 96 0.42 13.25 26.56
C LEU A 96 1.62 14.12 26.92
N LYS A 97 2.22 14.85 25.99
CA LYS A 97 3.30 15.80 26.28
C LYS A 97 2.89 16.85 27.30
N SER A 98 1.61 17.23 27.33
CA SER A 98 1.07 18.17 28.30
C SER A 98 0.62 17.50 29.59
N ALA A 99 -0.09 16.38 29.53
CA ALA A 99 -0.73 15.73 30.67
C ALA A 99 0.20 14.79 31.44
N MET A 100 1.18 14.19 30.75
CA MET A 100 2.07 13.18 31.31
C MET A 100 3.49 13.30 30.74
N PRO A 101 4.23 14.38 31.08
CA PRO A 101 5.57 14.64 30.50
C PRO A 101 6.62 13.57 30.85
N GLN A 102 6.35 12.69 31.81
CA GLN A 102 7.22 11.55 32.17
C GLN A 102 7.09 10.35 31.21
N VAL A 103 6.11 10.34 30.33
CA VAL A 103 5.94 9.30 29.29
C VAL A 103 6.75 9.69 28.06
N GLY A 104 7.70 8.86 27.66
CA GLY A 104 8.43 9.06 26.41
C GLY A 104 7.51 8.88 25.21
N CYS A 105 7.53 9.81 24.28
CA CYS A 105 6.67 9.78 23.09
C CYS A 105 7.50 9.53 21.83
N VAL A 106 7.22 8.43 21.14
CA VAL A 106 7.78 8.15 19.81
C VAL A 106 6.71 8.49 18.77
N PHE A 107 7.09 9.23 17.74
CA PHE A 107 6.24 9.51 16.58
C PHE A 107 6.83 8.88 15.33
N THR A 108 6.01 8.10 14.61
CA THR A 108 6.44 7.43 13.38
C THR A 108 5.56 7.88 12.21
N THR A 109 6.15 8.57 11.25
CA THR A 109 5.51 8.90 9.97
C THR A 109 5.83 7.79 8.95
N HIS A 110 4.81 7.15 8.40
CA HIS A 110 4.98 6.13 7.34
C HIS A 110 4.99 6.73 5.94
N ALA A 111 4.33 7.87 5.74
CA ALA A 111 4.34 8.66 4.52
C ALA A 111 4.00 10.10 4.87
N THR A 112 4.73 11.07 4.36
CA THR A 112 4.41 12.47 4.63
C THR A 112 3.10 12.88 3.95
N VAL A 113 2.32 13.75 4.59
CA VAL A 113 1.07 14.29 4.01
C VAL A 113 1.36 14.95 2.66
N LEU A 114 2.38 15.79 2.59
CA LEU A 114 2.71 16.53 1.37
C LEU A 114 3.32 15.65 0.28
N GLY A 115 4.23 14.72 0.61
CA GLY A 115 4.78 13.77 -0.34
C GLY A 115 3.68 12.95 -1.03
N ARG A 116 2.74 12.46 -0.24
CA ARG A 116 1.57 11.74 -0.76
C ARG A 116 0.69 12.63 -1.67
N CYS A 117 0.50 13.91 -1.32
CA CYS A 117 -0.28 14.84 -2.15
C CYS A 117 0.43 15.17 -3.46
N VAL A 118 1.73 15.44 -3.44
CA VAL A 118 2.52 15.75 -4.63
C VAL A 118 2.51 14.58 -5.59
N ALA A 119 2.87 13.39 -5.12
CA ALA A 119 2.90 12.17 -5.92
C ALA A 119 1.50 11.78 -6.45
N GLY A 120 0.47 11.87 -5.59
CA GLY A 120 -0.92 11.56 -5.95
C GLY A 120 -1.53 12.50 -6.98
N ASN A 121 -0.99 13.72 -7.11
CA ASN A 121 -1.40 14.71 -8.13
C ASN A 121 -0.48 14.72 -9.36
N ASN A 122 0.36 13.70 -9.52
CA ASN A 122 1.28 13.55 -10.65
C ASN A 122 2.27 14.71 -10.82
N LEU A 123 2.65 15.35 -9.74
CA LEU A 123 3.71 16.35 -9.73
C LEU A 123 5.06 15.65 -9.46
N PRO A 124 6.18 16.16 -10.01
CA PRO A 124 7.50 15.62 -9.76
C PRO A 124 7.86 15.83 -8.28
N LEU A 125 7.99 14.73 -7.53
CA LEU A 125 8.23 14.82 -6.09
C LEU A 125 9.72 14.98 -5.79
N TYR A 126 10.54 14.08 -6.34
CA TYR A 126 11.92 13.94 -5.89
C TYR A 126 12.87 14.96 -6.53
N SER A 127 12.72 15.22 -7.83
CA SER A 127 13.52 16.22 -8.54
C SER A 127 13.20 17.66 -8.14
N GLU A 128 11.93 17.93 -7.79
CA GLU A 128 11.46 19.27 -7.47
C GLU A 128 11.25 19.50 -5.97
N MET A 129 11.50 18.52 -5.12
CA MET A 129 11.21 18.60 -3.68
C MET A 129 11.73 19.88 -3.04
N LYS A 130 12.99 20.23 -3.33
CA LYS A 130 13.66 21.41 -2.75
C LYS A 130 13.05 22.76 -3.20
N ASN A 131 12.30 22.74 -4.31
CA ASN A 131 11.64 23.94 -4.86
C ASN A 131 10.24 24.14 -4.29
N TYR A 132 9.70 23.14 -3.61
CA TYR A 132 8.37 23.23 -2.99
C TYR A 132 8.44 23.95 -1.65
N VAL A 133 7.51 24.92 -1.46
CA VAL A 133 7.27 25.57 -0.17
C VAL A 133 6.15 24.80 0.54
N PRO A 134 6.42 24.13 1.68
CA PRO A 134 5.46 23.24 2.33
C PRO A 134 4.11 23.91 2.64
N GLU A 135 4.12 25.15 3.12
CA GLU A 135 2.92 25.89 3.47
C GLU A 135 2.06 26.25 2.24
N GLU A 136 2.67 26.46 1.08
CA GLU A 136 1.96 26.72 -0.18
C GLU A 136 1.33 25.44 -0.71
N LEU A 137 2.06 24.31 -0.65
CA LEU A 137 1.52 23.01 -1.01
C LEU A 137 0.35 22.61 -0.11
N ALA A 138 0.48 22.83 1.22
CA ALA A 138 -0.57 22.50 2.17
C ALA A 138 -1.87 23.29 1.87
N ARG A 139 -1.75 24.56 1.49
CA ARG A 139 -2.88 25.37 1.02
C ARG A 139 -3.44 24.87 -0.31
N ARG A 140 -2.56 24.62 -1.29
CA ARG A 140 -2.93 24.15 -2.63
C ARG A 140 -3.74 22.85 -2.59
N PHE A 141 -3.35 21.94 -1.72
CA PHE A 141 -4.00 20.63 -1.59
C PHE A 141 -5.08 20.57 -0.51
N ASN A 142 -5.34 21.71 0.17
CA ASN A 142 -6.31 21.78 1.27
C ASN A 142 -6.01 20.80 2.41
N VAL A 143 -4.74 20.67 2.78
CA VAL A 143 -4.27 19.77 3.84
C VAL A 143 -3.52 20.49 4.97
N ILE A 144 -3.76 21.79 5.15
CA ILE A 144 -3.08 22.64 6.15
C ILE A 144 -3.14 22.00 7.54
N SER A 145 -4.32 21.61 8.00
CA SER A 145 -4.49 21.04 9.35
C SER A 145 -3.77 19.70 9.51
N LYS A 146 -3.80 18.85 8.47
CA LYS A 146 -3.10 17.55 8.48
C LYS A 146 -1.59 17.73 8.54
N GLN A 147 -1.05 18.60 7.69
CA GLN A 147 0.38 18.92 7.66
C GLN A 147 0.83 19.62 8.95
N SER A 148 0.02 20.54 9.48
CA SER A 148 0.29 21.21 10.76
C SER A 148 0.38 20.22 11.92
N LEU A 149 -0.54 19.24 11.99
CA LEU A 149 -0.53 18.21 13.02
C LEU A 149 0.68 17.26 12.86
N GLU A 150 0.98 16.83 11.64
CA GLU A 150 2.15 15.98 11.35
C GLU A 150 3.45 16.68 11.78
N LYS A 151 3.65 17.91 11.31
CA LYS A 151 4.84 18.74 11.65
C LYS A 151 4.95 18.95 13.16
N THR A 152 3.86 19.35 13.81
CA THR A 152 3.86 19.61 15.26
C THR A 152 4.16 18.35 16.05
N ALA A 153 3.56 17.21 15.71
CA ALA A 153 3.82 15.93 16.37
C ALA A 153 5.29 15.50 16.22
N ALA A 154 5.87 15.63 15.01
CA ALA A 154 7.26 15.34 14.75
C ALA A 154 8.22 16.18 15.63
N HIS A 155 7.93 17.48 15.77
CA HIS A 155 8.74 18.40 16.58
C HIS A 155 8.58 18.22 18.09
N GLN A 156 7.43 17.72 18.56
CA GLN A 156 7.15 17.52 19.98
C GLN A 156 7.53 16.10 20.47
N ALA A 157 7.77 15.16 19.58
CA ALA A 157 8.18 13.81 19.92
C ALA A 157 9.55 13.80 20.63
N ASP A 158 9.75 12.87 21.56
CA ASP A 158 11.06 12.59 22.16
C ASP A 158 11.96 11.79 21.21
N CYS A 159 11.32 11.04 20.28
CA CYS A 159 12.00 10.37 19.18
C CYS A 159 11.08 10.40 17.95
N PHE A 160 11.57 10.93 16.85
CA PHE A 160 10.86 10.98 15.58
C PHE A 160 11.46 9.96 14.61
N THR A 161 10.62 9.07 14.09
CA THR A 161 11.06 7.97 13.22
C THR A 161 10.25 7.93 11.92
N THR A 162 10.83 7.29 10.92
CA THR A 162 10.15 6.95 9.67
C THR A 162 10.60 5.59 9.14
N VAL A 163 9.99 5.12 8.06
CA VAL A 163 10.14 3.72 7.59
C VAL A 163 11.25 3.50 6.57
N SER A 164 11.79 4.58 5.96
CA SER A 164 12.84 4.47 4.93
C SER A 164 13.62 5.76 4.75
N GLU A 165 14.80 5.68 4.16
CA GLU A 165 15.65 6.83 3.86
C GLU A 165 14.98 7.80 2.88
N ILE A 166 14.22 7.29 1.91
CA ILE A 166 13.49 8.15 0.97
C ILE A 166 12.42 8.98 1.70
N THR A 167 11.70 8.39 2.65
CA THR A 167 10.72 9.11 3.47
C THR A 167 11.41 10.03 4.48
N ALA A 168 12.59 9.69 4.99
CA ALA A 168 13.38 10.56 5.84
C ALA A 168 13.74 11.86 5.13
N THR A 169 14.09 11.79 3.84
CA THR A 169 14.35 12.97 3.01
C THR A 169 13.10 13.86 2.88
N GLU A 170 11.92 13.26 2.70
CA GLU A 170 10.64 13.99 2.69
C GLU A 170 10.36 14.66 4.05
N CYS A 171 10.59 13.95 5.16
CA CYS A 171 10.40 14.48 6.51
C CYS A 171 11.30 15.71 6.76
N ALA A 172 12.57 15.62 6.41
CA ALA A 172 13.51 16.73 6.57
C ALA A 172 13.03 17.99 5.82
N HIS A 173 12.49 17.84 4.61
CA HIS A 173 12.04 18.97 3.81
C HIS A 173 10.63 19.45 4.19
N PHE A 174 9.65 18.57 4.23
CA PHE A 174 8.24 18.96 4.41
C PHE A 174 7.84 19.23 5.85
N LEU A 175 8.53 18.63 6.81
CA LEU A 175 8.27 18.82 8.23
C LEU A 175 9.31 19.71 8.91
N ASP A 176 10.37 20.11 8.19
CA ASP A 176 11.49 20.87 8.74
C ASP A 176 12.06 20.18 10.00
N LYS A 177 12.17 18.85 9.93
CA LYS A 177 12.65 18.00 11.02
C LYS A 177 13.29 16.74 10.45
N GLU A 178 14.58 16.57 10.71
CA GLU A 178 15.27 15.31 10.45
C GLU A 178 14.75 14.22 11.40
N VAL A 179 14.69 12.99 10.91
CA VAL A 179 14.31 11.84 11.74
C VAL A 179 15.49 11.43 12.63
N ASP A 180 15.16 11.02 13.85
CA ASP A 180 16.17 10.52 14.78
C ASP A 180 16.63 9.10 14.41
N LEU A 181 15.74 8.31 13.78
CA LEU A 181 16.04 6.94 13.35
C LEU A 181 15.10 6.51 12.24
N VAL A 182 15.65 5.83 11.23
CA VAL A 182 14.88 5.07 10.25
C VAL A 182 14.59 3.67 10.80
N THR A 183 13.31 3.31 10.88
CA THR A 183 12.82 2.04 11.40
C THR A 183 12.08 1.30 10.30
N PRO A 184 12.76 0.45 9.49
CA PRO A 184 12.13 -0.32 8.44
C PRO A 184 10.94 -1.14 8.94
N ASN A 185 9.91 -1.26 8.12
CA ASN A 185 8.74 -2.07 8.48
C ASN A 185 9.12 -3.55 8.58
N GLY A 186 8.70 -4.18 9.68
CA GLY A 186 8.91 -5.61 9.90
C GLY A 186 8.00 -6.48 9.05
N PHE A 187 8.38 -7.73 8.90
CA PHE A 187 7.61 -8.77 8.24
C PHE A 187 7.52 -10.03 9.12
N GLU A 188 6.34 -10.64 9.18
CA GLU A 188 6.09 -11.83 9.98
C GLU A 188 6.04 -13.07 9.09
N ASN A 189 6.95 -14.01 9.27
CA ASN A 189 7.05 -15.23 8.45
C ASN A 189 6.03 -16.31 8.80
N VAL A 190 5.26 -16.16 9.85
CA VAL A 190 4.37 -17.22 10.37
C VAL A 190 3.30 -17.67 9.39
N PHE A 191 2.95 -16.85 8.44
CA PHE A 191 1.93 -17.15 7.42
C PHE A 191 2.52 -17.54 6.06
N THR A 192 3.84 -17.63 5.94
CA THR A 192 4.46 -18.18 4.74
C THR A 192 4.34 -19.71 4.73
N PRO A 193 4.17 -20.35 3.57
CA PRO A 193 4.12 -21.81 3.48
C PRO A 193 5.41 -22.44 4.00
N SER A 194 5.27 -23.55 4.70
CA SER A 194 6.42 -24.40 5.02
C SER A 194 7.00 -25.02 3.75
N GLU A 195 8.26 -25.50 3.82
CA GLU A 195 8.90 -26.18 2.68
C GLU A 195 8.07 -27.35 2.13
N ALA A 196 7.42 -28.10 3.03
CA ALA A 196 6.58 -29.24 2.64
C ALA A 196 5.28 -28.86 1.94
N GLU A 197 4.75 -27.66 2.22
CA GLU A 197 3.49 -27.17 1.65
C GLU A 197 3.70 -26.36 0.37
N TRP A 198 4.89 -25.79 0.20
CA TRP A 198 5.15 -24.77 -0.82
C TRP A 198 4.84 -25.27 -2.24
N GLU A 199 5.33 -26.47 -2.63
CA GLU A 199 5.09 -27.01 -3.97
C GLU A 199 3.60 -27.26 -4.22
N GLY A 200 2.88 -27.81 -3.24
CA GLY A 200 1.44 -28.04 -3.34
C GLY A 200 0.65 -26.74 -3.53
N LYS A 201 0.98 -25.73 -2.75
CA LYS A 201 0.36 -24.39 -2.86
C LYS A 201 0.72 -23.72 -4.18
N ARG A 202 1.99 -23.79 -4.62
CA ARG A 202 2.42 -23.27 -5.91
C ARG A 202 1.63 -23.88 -7.05
N LYS A 203 1.50 -25.21 -7.06
CA LYS A 203 0.73 -25.92 -8.06
C LYS A 203 -0.73 -25.47 -8.07
N ALA A 204 -1.38 -25.43 -6.91
CA ALA A 204 -2.79 -25.02 -6.79
C ALA A 204 -3.02 -23.57 -7.24
N GLY A 205 -2.18 -22.63 -6.83
CA GLY A 205 -2.25 -21.24 -7.25
C GLY A 205 -2.04 -21.09 -8.76
N ARG A 206 -1.04 -21.79 -9.31
CA ARG A 206 -0.76 -21.79 -10.75
C ARG A 206 -1.94 -22.34 -11.56
N GLU A 207 -2.45 -23.50 -11.17
CA GLU A 207 -3.62 -24.13 -11.84
C GLU A 207 -4.82 -23.18 -11.85
N LYS A 208 -5.03 -22.43 -10.76
CA LYS A 208 -6.12 -21.46 -10.67
C LYS A 208 -5.95 -20.29 -11.66
N PHE A 209 -4.75 -19.74 -11.80
CA PHE A 209 -4.46 -18.71 -12.80
C PHE A 209 -4.68 -19.23 -14.23
N LEU A 210 -4.19 -20.44 -14.54
CA LEU A 210 -4.37 -21.06 -15.85
C LEU A 210 -5.85 -21.29 -16.15
N GLN A 211 -6.62 -21.81 -15.18
CA GLN A 211 -8.06 -22.04 -15.31
C GLN A 211 -8.82 -20.75 -15.63
N VAL A 212 -8.55 -19.68 -14.89
CA VAL A 212 -9.20 -18.37 -15.10
C VAL A 212 -8.81 -17.79 -16.44
N ALA A 213 -7.53 -17.84 -16.82
CA ALA A 213 -7.07 -17.36 -18.11
C ALA A 213 -7.73 -18.12 -19.28
N GLN A 214 -7.81 -19.44 -19.21
CA GLN A 214 -8.47 -20.27 -20.23
C GLN A 214 -9.96 -19.93 -20.36
N ALA A 215 -10.64 -19.75 -19.22
CA ALA A 215 -12.06 -19.40 -19.20
C ALA A 215 -12.34 -18.00 -19.78
N ILE A 216 -11.44 -17.03 -19.59
CA ILE A 216 -11.54 -15.69 -20.19
C ILE A 216 -11.25 -15.75 -21.68
N LEU A 217 -10.20 -16.47 -22.10
CA LEU A 217 -9.73 -16.50 -23.47
C LEU A 217 -10.57 -17.42 -24.40
N GLY A 218 -11.35 -18.33 -23.82
CA GLY A 218 -12.09 -19.33 -24.59
C GLY A 218 -11.21 -20.36 -25.32
N ARG A 219 -9.96 -20.52 -24.89
CA ARG A 219 -8.98 -21.43 -25.49
C ARG A 219 -7.96 -21.91 -24.47
N PRO A 220 -7.28 -23.04 -24.74
CA PRO A 220 -6.20 -23.50 -23.87
C PRO A 220 -5.04 -22.49 -23.85
N VAL A 221 -4.36 -22.41 -22.71
CA VAL A 221 -3.08 -21.73 -22.53
C VAL A 221 -1.99 -22.78 -22.27
N ALA A 222 -0.75 -22.44 -22.58
CA ALA A 222 0.36 -23.35 -22.36
C ALA A 222 0.53 -23.62 -20.84
N GLU A 223 0.70 -24.89 -20.46
CA GLU A 223 0.92 -25.28 -19.06
C GLU A 223 2.20 -24.67 -18.48
N ASP A 224 3.19 -24.43 -19.33
CA ASP A 224 4.48 -23.81 -19.00
C ASP A 224 4.52 -22.30 -19.26
N ALA A 225 3.36 -21.65 -19.50
CA ALA A 225 3.24 -20.21 -19.61
C ALA A 225 3.79 -19.51 -18.36
N LEU A 226 4.44 -18.37 -18.52
CA LEU A 226 4.94 -17.58 -17.41
C LEU A 226 3.79 -16.74 -16.82
N ILE A 227 3.60 -16.85 -15.52
CA ILE A 227 2.58 -16.09 -14.79
C ILE A 227 3.26 -14.90 -14.08
N LEU A 228 2.96 -13.71 -14.56
CA LEU A 228 3.48 -12.45 -14.01
C LEU A 228 2.37 -11.69 -13.30
N GLY A 229 2.70 -10.96 -12.22
CA GLY A 229 1.71 -10.21 -11.49
C GLY A 229 2.17 -8.86 -10.96
N ILE A 230 1.22 -7.94 -10.85
CA ILE A 230 1.31 -6.72 -10.05
C ILE A 230 0.09 -6.67 -9.12
N SER A 231 0.29 -6.29 -7.87
CA SER A 231 -0.77 -6.19 -6.87
C SER A 231 -0.60 -4.93 -6.01
N GLY A 232 -1.68 -4.52 -5.35
CA GLY A 232 -1.65 -3.38 -4.45
C GLY A 232 -2.92 -2.54 -4.52
N ARG A 233 -2.87 -1.33 -3.96
CA ARG A 233 -3.97 -0.35 -4.05
C ARG A 233 -4.05 0.23 -5.45
N TYR A 234 -5.25 0.69 -5.84
CA TYR A 234 -5.46 1.31 -7.13
C TYR A 234 -4.89 2.74 -7.18
N GLU A 235 -3.59 2.84 -7.15
CA GLU A 235 -2.83 4.07 -7.34
C GLU A 235 -2.03 3.95 -8.65
N PHE A 236 -2.68 4.22 -9.79
CA PHE A 236 -2.25 3.86 -11.14
C PHE A 236 -0.78 4.18 -11.44
N LYS A 237 -0.34 5.41 -11.13
CA LYS A 237 1.06 5.84 -11.32
C LYS A 237 1.96 5.54 -10.12
N ASN A 238 1.47 5.79 -8.91
CA ASN A 238 2.29 5.62 -7.71
C ASN A 238 2.75 4.17 -7.52
N LYS A 239 1.88 3.21 -7.85
CA LYS A 239 2.22 1.78 -7.80
C LYS A 239 2.89 1.27 -9.07
N GLY A 240 3.03 2.11 -10.10
CA GLY A 240 3.66 1.73 -11.37
C GLY A 240 2.83 0.78 -12.23
N ILE A 241 1.50 0.80 -12.07
CA ILE A 241 0.61 -0.05 -12.89
C ILE A 241 0.73 0.32 -14.37
N ASP A 242 0.86 1.61 -14.67
CA ASP A 242 1.13 2.12 -16.00
C ASP A 242 2.43 1.56 -16.59
N VAL A 243 3.51 1.56 -15.81
CA VAL A 243 4.82 1.02 -16.21
C VAL A 243 4.76 -0.49 -16.43
N PHE A 244 4.07 -1.22 -15.56
CA PHE A 244 3.85 -2.65 -15.74
C PHE A 244 3.13 -2.97 -17.06
N ILE A 245 2.04 -2.24 -17.38
CA ILE A 245 1.31 -2.43 -18.64
C ILE A 245 2.18 -2.08 -19.85
N ASP A 246 2.99 -1.03 -19.75
CA ASP A 246 3.91 -0.63 -20.82
C ASP A 246 4.98 -1.69 -21.06
N ALA A 247 5.55 -2.24 -19.99
CA ALA A 247 6.50 -3.36 -20.08
C ALA A 247 5.87 -4.59 -20.73
N MET A 248 4.63 -4.94 -20.36
CA MET A 248 3.89 -6.03 -21.01
C MET A 248 3.64 -5.76 -22.50
N GLY A 249 3.33 -4.52 -22.87
CA GLY A 249 3.21 -4.13 -24.28
C GLY A 249 4.52 -4.23 -25.05
N GLN A 250 5.65 -3.86 -24.45
CA GLN A 250 6.99 -4.01 -25.05
C GLN A 250 7.36 -5.50 -25.20
N LEU A 251 7.12 -6.27 -24.14
CA LEU A 251 7.37 -7.70 -24.14
C LEU A 251 6.54 -8.43 -25.22
N ASN A 252 5.28 -8.02 -25.43
CA ASN A 252 4.41 -8.57 -26.47
C ASN A 252 4.94 -8.31 -27.89
N ARG A 253 5.64 -7.19 -28.10
CA ARG A 253 6.27 -6.84 -29.38
C ARG A 253 7.63 -7.51 -29.60
N ASN A 254 8.19 -8.13 -28.57
CA ASN A 254 9.50 -8.76 -28.64
C ASN A 254 9.38 -10.18 -29.26
N ASN A 255 9.92 -10.34 -30.45
CA ASN A 255 9.90 -11.63 -31.16
C ASN A 255 10.76 -12.73 -30.51
N GLY A 256 11.64 -12.39 -29.56
CA GLY A 256 12.52 -13.33 -28.85
C GLY A 256 11.85 -14.07 -27.69
N LEU A 257 10.60 -13.80 -27.37
CA LEU A 257 9.91 -14.44 -26.26
C LEU A 257 9.55 -15.90 -26.59
N GLY A 258 10.19 -16.83 -25.89
CA GLY A 258 10.07 -18.27 -26.14
C GLY A 258 8.81 -18.93 -25.53
N LYS A 259 8.13 -18.25 -24.58
CA LYS A 259 6.96 -18.75 -23.86
C LYS A 259 5.81 -17.74 -23.90
N GLU A 260 4.58 -18.24 -23.77
CA GLU A 260 3.43 -17.39 -23.51
C GLU A 260 3.53 -16.76 -22.12
N VAL A 261 3.08 -15.53 -21.98
CA VAL A 261 3.05 -14.79 -20.70
C VAL A 261 1.61 -14.46 -20.35
N LEU A 262 1.22 -14.77 -19.13
CA LEU A 262 -0.07 -14.42 -18.53
C LEU A 262 0.19 -13.36 -17.46
N ALA A 263 -0.16 -12.12 -17.76
CA ALA A 263 0.07 -10.98 -16.88
C ALA A 263 -1.22 -10.62 -16.11
N PHE A 264 -1.18 -10.63 -14.79
CA PHE A 264 -2.32 -10.34 -13.93
C PHE A 264 -2.14 -9.03 -13.18
N ILE A 265 -3.13 -8.14 -13.28
CA ILE A 265 -3.23 -6.92 -12.49
C ILE A 265 -4.23 -7.17 -11.36
N LEU A 266 -3.71 -7.46 -10.16
CA LEU A 266 -4.49 -7.81 -8.96
C LEU A 266 -4.69 -6.56 -8.10
N VAL A 267 -5.55 -5.65 -8.55
CA VAL A 267 -5.71 -4.33 -7.96
C VAL A 267 -7.20 -4.04 -7.75
N PRO A 268 -7.69 -3.98 -6.49
CA PRO A 268 -9.11 -3.73 -6.23
C PRO A 268 -9.57 -2.40 -6.79
N ALA A 269 -10.70 -2.42 -7.51
CA ALA A 269 -11.37 -1.24 -8.07
C ALA A 269 -12.88 -1.35 -7.83
N GLY A 270 -13.61 -0.27 -8.09
CA GLY A 270 -15.07 -0.30 -8.00
C GLY A 270 -15.68 -1.20 -9.07
N HIS A 271 -16.39 -2.26 -8.65
CA HIS A 271 -17.00 -3.23 -9.56
C HIS A 271 -18.40 -3.65 -9.13
N ALA A 272 -19.21 -4.13 -10.06
CA ALA A 272 -20.59 -4.60 -9.87
C ALA A 272 -20.70 -6.12 -9.67
N GLY A 273 -19.61 -6.77 -9.25
CA GLY A 273 -19.55 -8.22 -9.01
C GLY A 273 -18.80 -9.00 -10.09
N ALA A 274 -18.67 -10.30 -9.89
CA ALA A 274 -17.98 -11.21 -10.79
C ALA A 274 -18.64 -11.27 -12.17
N ASN A 275 -17.82 -11.41 -13.22
CA ASN A 275 -18.29 -11.54 -14.59
C ASN A 275 -19.05 -12.87 -14.77
N LYS A 276 -20.36 -12.79 -15.01
CA LYS A 276 -21.24 -13.96 -15.10
C LYS A 276 -20.92 -14.88 -16.28
N GLU A 277 -20.46 -14.31 -17.38
CA GLU A 277 -20.00 -15.08 -18.53
C GLU A 277 -18.75 -15.91 -18.15
N LEU A 278 -17.79 -15.29 -17.46
CA LEU A 278 -16.62 -15.98 -16.95
C LEU A 278 -16.99 -17.10 -15.96
N LEU A 279 -17.92 -16.83 -15.03
CA LEU A 279 -18.36 -17.87 -14.08
C LEU A 279 -18.98 -19.05 -14.79
N HIS A 280 -19.81 -18.82 -15.80
CA HIS A 280 -20.35 -19.89 -16.63
C HIS A 280 -19.25 -20.64 -17.38
N ASN A 281 -18.29 -19.92 -17.95
CA ASN A 281 -17.16 -20.52 -18.67
C ASN A 281 -16.26 -21.39 -17.79
N LEU A 282 -16.11 -21.04 -16.52
CA LEU A 282 -15.36 -21.84 -15.55
C LEU A 282 -15.98 -23.22 -15.26
N GLU A 283 -17.27 -23.40 -15.51
CA GLU A 283 -18.00 -24.65 -15.35
C GLU A 283 -17.97 -25.53 -16.62
N LEU A 284 -17.59 -24.94 -17.77
CA LEU A 284 -17.60 -25.62 -19.08
C LEU A 284 -16.22 -26.21 -19.44
N PRO A 285 -16.19 -27.27 -20.27
CA PRO A 285 -14.97 -27.61 -20.99
C PRO A 285 -14.53 -26.42 -21.86
N TYR A 286 -13.24 -26.09 -21.88
CA TYR A 286 -12.72 -24.94 -22.62
C TYR A 286 -13.13 -24.88 -24.11
N GLN A 287 -13.39 -26.00 -24.75
CA GLN A 287 -13.84 -26.09 -26.15
C GLN A 287 -15.24 -25.49 -26.40
N ALA A 288 -16.03 -25.30 -25.35
CA ALA A 288 -17.39 -24.75 -25.43
C ALA A 288 -17.46 -23.29 -24.97
N VAL A 289 -16.32 -22.68 -24.66
CA VAL A 289 -16.27 -21.33 -24.08
C VAL A 289 -16.32 -20.29 -25.18
N THR A 290 -17.21 -19.27 -24.99
CA THR A 290 -17.21 -18.05 -25.76
C THR A 290 -17.07 -16.88 -24.78
N SER A 291 -16.24 -15.89 -25.11
CA SER A 291 -16.01 -14.74 -24.24
C SER A 291 -16.12 -13.43 -25.02
N THR A 292 -16.89 -12.50 -24.49
CA THR A 292 -17.03 -11.15 -25.05
C THR A 292 -16.06 -10.15 -24.41
N ASP A 293 -15.64 -10.40 -23.17
CA ASP A 293 -14.61 -9.62 -22.47
C ASP A 293 -13.38 -10.50 -22.23
N LEU A 294 -12.29 -10.16 -22.88
CA LEU A 294 -11.03 -10.91 -22.81
C LEU A 294 -10.08 -10.43 -21.69
N TYR A 295 -10.52 -9.52 -20.83
CA TYR A 295 -9.63 -8.85 -19.86
C TYR A 295 -10.10 -8.94 -18.41
N LEU A 296 -11.41 -8.81 -18.16
CA LEU A 296 -11.96 -8.52 -16.84
C LEU A 296 -12.52 -9.76 -16.15
N THR A 297 -12.12 -9.97 -14.91
CA THR A 297 -12.75 -10.98 -14.04
C THR A 297 -14.03 -10.49 -13.39
N HIS A 298 -14.21 -9.18 -13.23
CA HIS A 298 -15.37 -8.54 -12.63
C HIS A 298 -15.79 -7.34 -13.46
N TYR A 299 -17.09 -7.00 -13.43
CA TYR A 299 -17.62 -5.85 -14.16
C TYR A 299 -17.21 -4.54 -13.49
N LEU A 300 -16.29 -3.80 -14.07
CA LEU A 300 -15.93 -2.45 -13.61
C LEU A 300 -17.13 -1.50 -13.69
N ASN A 301 -17.28 -0.63 -12.70
CA ASN A 301 -18.34 0.39 -12.69
C ASN A 301 -18.21 1.38 -13.86
N ASP A 302 -16.97 1.69 -14.28
CA ASP A 302 -16.68 2.55 -15.43
C ASP A 302 -15.49 2.02 -16.24
N SER A 303 -15.69 0.95 -16.99
CA SER A 303 -14.65 0.35 -17.83
C SER A 303 -14.21 1.24 -19.00
N ALA A 304 -15.03 2.19 -19.42
CA ALA A 304 -14.73 3.06 -20.55
C ALA A 304 -13.65 4.10 -20.20
N ASN A 305 -13.69 4.63 -18.98
CA ASN A 305 -12.77 5.67 -18.51
C ASN A 305 -11.69 5.12 -17.55
N ASP A 306 -11.70 3.82 -17.26
CA ASP A 306 -10.73 3.22 -16.37
C ASP A 306 -9.29 3.34 -16.91
N PRO A 307 -8.33 3.87 -16.13
CA PRO A 307 -6.97 4.12 -16.60
C PRO A 307 -6.19 2.84 -16.93
N VAL A 308 -6.44 1.72 -16.24
CA VAL A 308 -5.83 0.41 -16.54
C VAL A 308 -6.32 -0.08 -17.89
N MET A 309 -7.64 -0.10 -18.11
CA MET A 309 -8.23 -0.52 -19.39
C MET A 309 -7.80 0.36 -20.56
N ASN A 310 -7.72 1.67 -20.33
CA ASN A 310 -7.27 2.61 -21.35
C ASN A 310 -5.79 2.38 -21.70
N ARG A 311 -4.94 2.08 -20.71
CA ARG A 311 -3.52 1.80 -20.96
C ARG A 311 -3.32 0.47 -21.69
N ILE A 312 -4.05 -0.58 -21.34
CA ILE A 312 -4.05 -1.86 -22.05
C ILE A 312 -4.40 -1.66 -23.54
N ARG A 313 -5.45 -0.90 -23.84
CA ARG A 313 -5.84 -0.57 -25.21
C ARG A 313 -4.77 0.23 -25.95
N ALA A 314 -4.16 1.23 -25.29
CA ALA A 314 -3.09 2.05 -25.86
C ALA A 314 -1.85 1.22 -26.22
N GLN A 315 -1.51 0.21 -25.43
CA GLN A 315 -0.41 -0.72 -25.70
C GLN A 315 -0.74 -1.79 -26.74
N LYS A 316 -2.00 -1.83 -27.24
CA LYS A 316 -2.48 -2.81 -28.22
C LYS A 316 -2.37 -4.26 -27.75
N LEU A 317 -2.47 -4.49 -26.46
CA LEU A 317 -2.58 -5.80 -25.87
C LEU A 317 -4.03 -6.29 -26.09
N ARG A 318 -4.25 -7.17 -27.03
CA ARG A 318 -5.60 -7.58 -27.47
C ARG A 318 -6.04 -8.92 -26.92
N ASN A 319 -5.13 -9.66 -26.30
CA ASN A 319 -5.31 -11.05 -25.90
C ASN A 319 -5.70 -11.97 -27.07
N SER A 320 -5.32 -11.58 -28.30
CA SER A 320 -5.51 -12.40 -29.51
C SER A 320 -4.60 -13.64 -29.50
N GLU A 321 -4.82 -14.59 -30.37
CA GLU A 321 -3.96 -15.81 -30.47
C GLU A 321 -2.51 -15.45 -30.79
N GLU A 322 -2.28 -14.40 -31.59
CA GLU A 322 -0.94 -13.98 -32.00
C GLU A 322 -0.16 -13.24 -30.89
N ASP A 323 -0.86 -12.68 -29.92
CA ASP A 323 -0.20 -12.00 -28.80
C ASP A 323 0.58 -13.00 -27.95
N LYS A 324 1.83 -12.70 -27.64
CA LYS A 324 2.67 -13.50 -26.72
C LYS A 324 2.35 -13.21 -25.26
N VAL A 325 1.85 -12.04 -24.97
CA VAL A 325 1.43 -11.59 -23.64
C VAL A 325 -0.08 -11.46 -23.59
N LYS A 326 -0.71 -12.17 -22.66
CA LYS A 326 -2.11 -12.02 -22.31
C LYS A 326 -2.19 -11.27 -21.00
N ILE A 327 -3.03 -10.24 -20.93
CA ILE A 327 -3.15 -9.39 -19.75
C ILE A 327 -4.57 -9.43 -19.19
N PHE A 328 -4.68 -9.63 -17.89
CA PHE A 328 -5.95 -9.76 -17.18
C PHE A 328 -6.03 -8.78 -16.04
N PHE A 329 -7.16 -8.10 -15.89
CA PHE A 329 -7.41 -7.22 -14.77
C PHE A 329 -8.41 -7.84 -13.79
N VAL A 330 -7.98 -7.97 -12.54
CA VAL A 330 -8.74 -8.54 -11.43
C VAL A 330 -9.07 -7.41 -10.44
N PRO A 331 -10.19 -6.69 -10.64
CA PRO A 331 -10.52 -5.50 -9.85
C PRO A 331 -11.23 -5.84 -8.53
N SER A 332 -10.80 -6.90 -7.85
CA SER A 332 -11.41 -7.36 -6.60
C SER A 332 -10.39 -7.66 -5.53
N TYR A 333 -10.82 -7.58 -4.26
CA TYR A 333 -10.02 -8.10 -3.14
C TYR A 333 -10.00 -9.62 -3.17
N LEU A 334 -8.79 -10.19 -3.13
CA LEU A 334 -8.58 -11.64 -3.13
C LEU A 334 -8.49 -12.15 -1.69
N ASN A 335 -9.65 -12.23 -1.04
CA ASN A 335 -9.81 -12.66 0.35
C ASN A 335 -10.31 -14.12 0.49
N GLY A 336 -10.51 -14.81 -0.63
CA GLY A 336 -10.97 -16.19 -0.69
C GLY A 336 -12.44 -16.36 -1.08
N ASP A 337 -13.19 -15.26 -1.27
CA ASP A 337 -14.62 -15.25 -1.65
C ASP A 337 -14.95 -14.19 -2.71
N ASP A 338 -13.97 -13.88 -3.58
CA ASP A 338 -14.12 -12.89 -4.67
C ASP A 338 -15.09 -13.35 -5.77
N GLY A 339 -15.51 -14.59 -5.77
CA GLY A 339 -16.47 -15.18 -6.72
C GLY A 339 -15.83 -15.74 -7.99
N VAL A 340 -14.54 -15.50 -8.26
CA VAL A 340 -13.82 -16.00 -9.44
C VAL A 340 -12.67 -16.90 -9.03
N PHE A 341 -11.67 -16.36 -8.35
CA PHE A 341 -10.55 -17.15 -7.86
C PHE A 341 -10.92 -17.96 -6.63
N ASN A 342 -11.66 -17.37 -5.70
CA ASN A 342 -12.04 -17.97 -4.42
C ASN A 342 -10.84 -18.55 -3.66
N MET A 343 -9.69 -17.89 -3.81
CA MET A 343 -8.42 -18.20 -3.14
C MET A 343 -7.85 -16.90 -2.53
N PRO A 344 -7.33 -16.96 -1.29
CA PRO A 344 -6.63 -15.82 -0.69
C PRO A 344 -5.42 -15.38 -1.53
N TYR A 345 -5.12 -14.09 -1.51
CA TYR A 345 -4.01 -13.50 -2.28
C TYR A 345 -2.68 -14.26 -2.11
N TYR A 346 -2.32 -14.64 -0.89
CA TYR A 346 -1.05 -15.33 -0.65
C TYR A 346 -0.99 -16.75 -1.23
N ASP A 347 -2.13 -17.44 -1.33
CA ASP A 347 -2.19 -18.75 -1.99
C ASP A 347 -2.09 -18.62 -3.52
N LEU A 348 -2.54 -17.49 -4.07
CA LEU A 348 -2.33 -17.16 -5.48
C LEU A 348 -0.90 -16.67 -5.74
N LEU A 349 -0.34 -15.83 -4.87
CA LEU A 349 1.01 -15.28 -5.02
C LEU A 349 2.05 -16.37 -5.28
N VAL A 350 2.01 -17.45 -4.50
CA VAL A 350 2.94 -18.59 -4.65
C VAL A 350 2.89 -19.21 -6.06
N GLY A 351 1.75 -19.11 -6.75
CA GLY A 351 1.55 -19.63 -8.11
C GLY A 351 2.23 -18.80 -9.21
N MET A 352 2.72 -17.61 -8.92
CA MET A 352 3.37 -16.75 -9.91
C MET A 352 4.84 -17.10 -10.12
N ASP A 353 5.35 -16.78 -11.31
CA ASP A 353 6.76 -16.93 -11.67
C ASP A 353 7.56 -15.65 -11.40
N LEU A 354 6.90 -14.48 -11.47
CA LEU A 354 7.51 -13.19 -11.24
C LEU A 354 6.44 -12.17 -10.81
N THR A 355 6.78 -11.32 -9.86
CA THR A 355 6.01 -10.11 -9.57
C THR A 355 6.82 -8.86 -9.95
N ALA A 356 6.13 -7.80 -10.37
CA ALA A 356 6.80 -6.54 -10.68
C ALA A 356 6.04 -5.36 -10.07
N PHE A 357 6.75 -4.59 -9.25
CA PHE A 357 6.24 -3.42 -8.54
C PHE A 357 7.08 -2.19 -8.89
N PRO A 358 6.96 -1.67 -10.13
CA PRO A 358 7.76 -0.54 -10.58
C PRO A 358 7.20 0.78 -10.01
N SER A 359 7.12 0.88 -8.68
CA SER A 359 6.49 1.98 -7.96
C SER A 359 7.25 3.29 -8.14
N TYR A 360 6.48 4.39 -8.29
CA TYR A 360 6.98 5.77 -8.24
C TYR A 360 6.97 6.34 -6.82
N TYR A 361 5.91 6.06 -6.05
CA TYR A 361 5.77 6.50 -4.67
C TYR A 361 5.39 5.33 -3.78
N GLU A 362 6.35 4.83 -3.04
CA GLU A 362 6.19 3.69 -2.14
C GLU A 362 7.11 3.86 -0.92
N PRO A 363 6.62 4.47 0.17
CA PRO A 363 7.44 4.74 1.36
C PRO A 363 8.20 3.53 1.91
N TRP A 364 7.60 2.33 1.89
CA TRP A 364 8.28 1.09 2.17
C TRP A 364 8.16 0.08 1.02
N GLY A 365 7.01 -0.54 0.86
CA GLY A 365 6.75 -1.57 -0.16
C GLY A 365 6.73 -2.97 0.41
N TYR A 366 5.58 -3.35 0.96
CA TYR A 366 5.37 -4.71 1.45
C TYR A 366 5.29 -5.73 0.32
N THR A 367 4.69 -5.39 -0.81
CA THR A 367 4.42 -6.34 -1.90
C THR A 367 5.68 -7.02 -2.47
N PRO A 368 6.81 -6.34 -2.75
CA PRO A 368 8.04 -7.03 -3.13
C PRO A 368 8.65 -7.84 -1.98
N LEU A 369 8.57 -7.36 -0.74
CA LEU A 369 9.02 -8.10 0.43
C LEU A 369 8.22 -9.39 0.63
N GLU A 370 6.89 -9.32 0.51
CA GLU A 370 5.99 -10.48 0.57
C GLU A 370 6.31 -11.48 -0.54
N SER A 371 6.52 -11.02 -1.77
CA SER A 371 6.91 -11.88 -2.89
C SER A 371 8.15 -12.70 -2.57
N LEU A 372 9.21 -12.06 -2.06
CA LEU A 372 10.43 -12.76 -1.64
C LEU A 372 10.18 -13.76 -0.50
N ALA A 373 9.39 -13.37 0.50
CA ALA A 373 9.06 -14.26 1.62
C ALA A 373 8.31 -15.51 1.15
N PHE A 374 7.51 -15.39 0.10
CA PHE A 374 6.81 -16.49 -0.55
C PHE A 374 7.62 -17.15 -1.67
N LYS A 375 8.92 -16.87 -1.77
CA LYS A 375 9.86 -17.41 -2.77
C LYS A 375 9.46 -17.13 -4.23
N VAL A 376 8.82 -16.00 -4.46
CA VAL A 376 8.49 -15.50 -5.80
C VAL A 376 9.47 -14.40 -6.16
N PRO A 377 10.24 -14.53 -7.26
CA PRO A 377 11.10 -13.47 -7.75
C PRO A 377 10.33 -12.17 -7.97
N THR A 378 10.98 -11.04 -7.72
CA THR A 378 10.31 -9.74 -7.78
C THR A 378 11.19 -8.64 -8.36
N ILE A 379 10.54 -7.69 -9.02
CA ILE A 379 11.15 -6.45 -9.51
C ILE A 379 10.55 -5.30 -8.72
N THR A 380 11.40 -4.40 -8.23
CA THR A 380 10.99 -3.14 -7.59
C THR A 380 11.88 -1.99 -8.03
N THR A 381 11.75 -0.81 -7.44
CA THR A 381 12.52 0.38 -7.83
C THR A 381 13.24 1.02 -6.64
N THR A 382 14.18 1.93 -6.94
CA THR A 382 14.85 2.77 -5.94
C THR A 382 13.93 3.83 -5.32
N LEU A 383 12.72 4.06 -5.86
CA LEU A 383 11.69 4.92 -5.28
C LEU A 383 10.74 4.18 -4.33
N ALA A 384 10.97 2.89 -4.13
CA ALA A 384 10.35 2.11 -3.05
C ALA A 384 11.35 1.96 -1.90
N GLY A 385 10.94 2.28 -0.68
CA GLY A 385 11.83 2.22 0.49
C GLY A 385 12.50 0.88 0.68
N PHE A 386 11.76 -0.23 0.49
CA PHE A 386 12.32 -1.58 0.54
C PHE A 386 13.34 -1.84 -0.58
N GLY A 387 13.06 -1.39 -1.80
CA GLY A 387 13.99 -1.52 -2.93
C GLY A 387 15.30 -0.77 -2.68
N LEU A 388 15.21 0.46 -2.19
CA LEU A 388 16.38 1.26 -1.80
C LEU A 388 17.16 0.56 -0.69
N TRP A 389 16.47 0.09 0.36
CA TRP A 389 17.09 -0.63 1.47
C TRP A 389 17.82 -1.89 1.01
N VAL A 390 17.25 -2.68 0.10
CA VAL A 390 17.92 -3.86 -0.48
C VAL A 390 19.19 -3.45 -1.21
N LYS A 391 19.13 -2.39 -2.03
CA LYS A 391 20.28 -1.90 -2.79
C LYS A 391 21.44 -1.43 -1.89
N GLU A 392 21.13 -0.87 -0.74
CA GLU A 392 22.12 -0.36 0.21
C GLU A 392 22.74 -1.45 1.09
N HIS A 393 21.97 -2.50 1.41
CA HIS A 393 22.38 -3.52 2.39
C HIS A 393 22.87 -4.84 1.77
N TYR A 394 22.55 -5.07 0.49
CA TYR A 394 22.90 -6.33 -0.18
C TYR A 394 23.63 -6.07 -1.52
N ASN A 395 24.56 -6.95 -1.85
CA ASN A 395 25.15 -6.96 -3.19
C ASN A 395 24.08 -7.31 -4.23
N MET A 396 24.02 -6.55 -5.33
CA MET A 396 23.00 -6.62 -6.40
C MET A 396 22.92 -7.96 -7.17
N ASN A 397 23.68 -8.98 -6.79
CA ASN A 397 23.63 -10.32 -7.39
C ASN A 397 22.78 -11.31 -6.56
N HIS A 398 21.81 -10.83 -5.80
CA HIS A 398 20.91 -11.72 -5.08
C HIS A 398 19.87 -12.31 -6.03
N PRO A 399 19.82 -13.65 -6.17
CA PRO A 399 18.76 -14.29 -6.93
C PRO A 399 17.42 -14.02 -6.24
N GLY A 400 16.44 -13.56 -7.01
CA GLY A 400 15.07 -13.37 -6.56
C GLY A 400 14.60 -11.92 -6.48
N ILE A 401 15.48 -10.92 -6.51
CA ILE A 401 15.06 -9.51 -6.55
C ILE A 401 15.92 -8.70 -7.54
N GLU A 402 15.23 -7.88 -8.34
CA GLU A 402 15.85 -6.84 -9.16
C GLU A 402 15.35 -5.46 -8.70
N VAL A 403 16.27 -4.53 -8.49
CA VAL A 403 15.95 -3.16 -8.07
C VAL A 403 16.36 -2.19 -9.19
N ILE A 404 15.36 -1.77 -9.96
CA ILE A 404 15.55 -0.85 -11.08
C ILE A 404 15.73 0.57 -10.53
N HIS A 405 16.72 1.29 -11.04
CA HIS A 405 16.83 2.72 -10.77
C HIS A 405 15.66 3.47 -11.41
N ARG A 406 14.99 4.31 -10.63
CA ARG A 406 13.86 5.12 -11.07
C ARG A 406 14.00 6.56 -10.59
N GLU A 407 13.65 7.50 -11.48
CA GLU A 407 13.60 8.94 -11.23
C GLU A 407 12.26 9.54 -11.70
N ASP A 408 12.05 10.83 -11.43
CA ASP A 408 10.90 11.56 -11.97
C ASP A 408 10.95 11.58 -13.50
N GLY A 409 9.82 11.23 -14.14
CA GLY A 409 9.66 11.32 -15.60
C GLY A 409 10.24 10.17 -16.42
N ASP A 410 10.87 9.17 -15.80
CA ASP A 410 11.56 8.07 -16.50
C ASP A 410 10.72 6.79 -16.71
N ALA A 411 9.41 6.86 -16.54
CA ALA A 411 8.51 5.70 -16.63
C ALA A 411 8.72 4.85 -17.90
N SER A 412 9.05 5.48 -19.02
CA SER A 412 9.34 4.79 -20.30
C SER A 412 10.61 3.97 -20.23
N ASN A 413 11.67 4.47 -19.60
CA ASN A 413 12.95 3.76 -19.46
C ASN A 413 12.83 2.57 -18.50
N VAL A 414 12.06 2.75 -17.41
CA VAL A 414 11.80 1.68 -16.44
C VAL A 414 10.99 0.53 -17.05
N ALA A 415 10.11 0.83 -18.02
CA ALA A 415 9.31 -0.19 -18.69
C ALA A 415 10.11 -1.02 -19.73
N THR A 416 11.26 -0.52 -20.18
CA THR A 416 12.14 -1.20 -21.14
C THR A 416 13.05 -2.21 -20.46
#